data_c6607fd58b6a528be01010ed6bb1f1c3
#
_entry.id   c6607fd58b6a528be01010ed6bb1f1c3
#
_cell.length_a   1.000
_cell.length_b   1.000
_cell.length_c   1.000
_cell.angle_alpha   90.00
_cell.angle_beta   90.00
_cell.angle_gamma   90.00
#
_symmetry.space_group_name_H-M   'P 1'
#
loop_
_entity.id
_entity.type
_entity.pdbx_description
1 polymer ?
#
loop_
_entity_poly.entity_id
_entity_poly.type
_entity_poly.pdbx_seq_one_letter_code
_entity_poly.pdbx_strand_id
1 'polypeptide(L)'
;MQTLYLNGMKTNASKQVLDVTLFKRLMAFVRPYRKTFIFVLLAAILLSGFSTLSPYLLKITIDDYITLKDYDGMLVLIALMTATLVLEVIFQFMFIYYANWLGQQVIYDLRNKLYAHMLSFKMAYYDNSSVGRLVTRVVGDIETISGIFSQGLFMIIADLLKMLIVMIVMWTVSWKLSLIVFCLLPLVLFATRKFQKAMKSAFDEVRT
;
A
#
# COMPACT_ATOMS: atom_id res chain seq x y z
N MET A 1 0.37 43.63 0.39
CA MET A 1 -0.28 42.75 1.35
C MET A 1 -0.69 41.39 0.78
N GLN A 2 -0.99 41.23 -0.52
CA GLN A 2 -1.33 39.95 -1.16
C GLN A 2 -0.18 38.94 -1.27
N THR A 3 1.07 39.39 -1.40
CA THR A 3 2.23 38.52 -1.55
C THR A 3 2.62 37.74 -0.26
N LEU A 4 2.27 38.27 0.91
CA LEU A 4 2.52 37.59 2.19
C LEU A 4 1.51 36.47 2.48
N TYR A 5 0.27 36.60 1.99
CA TYR A 5 -0.76 35.55 2.11
C TYR A 5 -0.47 34.32 1.22
N LEU A 6 0.09 34.53 0.04
CA LEU A 6 0.46 33.43 -0.88
C LEU A 6 1.69 32.65 -0.42
N ASN A 7 2.61 33.29 0.32
CA ASN A 7 3.80 32.60 0.85
C ASN A 7 3.48 31.74 2.07
N GLY A 8 2.48 32.08 2.86
CA GLY A 8 2.00 31.29 3.99
C GLY A 8 1.25 30.01 3.57
N MET A 9 0.61 30.01 2.40
CA MET A 9 -0.06 28.82 1.84
C MET A 9 0.91 27.82 1.17
N LYS A 10 2.02 28.28 0.62
CA LYS A 10 3.02 27.42 -0.04
C LYS A 10 3.86 26.57 0.93
N THR A 11 4.05 27.02 2.15
CA THR A 11 4.88 26.30 3.15
C THR A 11 4.14 25.15 3.86
N ASN A 12 2.81 25.14 3.86
CA ASN A 12 2.02 24.08 4.50
C ASN A 12 1.67 22.89 3.59
N ALA A 13 1.72 23.05 2.27
CA ALA A 13 1.37 22.00 1.33
C ALA A 13 2.44 20.89 1.20
N SER A 14 3.70 21.16 1.56
CA SER A 14 4.80 20.19 1.41
C SER A 14 5.05 19.32 2.65
N LYS A 15 4.42 19.62 3.79
CA LYS A 15 4.52 18.83 5.03
C LYS A 15 3.41 17.78 5.23
N GLN A 16 2.45 17.68 4.31
CA GLN A 16 1.25 16.86 4.47
C GLN A 16 1.31 15.44 3.87
N VAL A 17 2.49 14.94 3.51
CA VAL A 17 2.55 13.64 2.81
C VAL A 17 2.40 12.44 3.75
N LEU A 18 2.63 12.58 5.05
CA LEU A 18 2.34 11.55 6.06
C LEU A 18 2.11 12.22 7.42
N ASP A 19 0.94 12.77 7.62
CA ASP A 19 0.55 13.24 8.94
C ASP A 19 0.21 12.01 9.81
N VAL A 20 1.19 11.58 10.63
CA VAL A 20 1.07 10.43 11.54
C VAL A 20 -0.19 10.56 12.41
N THR A 21 -0.61 11.79 12.69
CA THR A 21 -1.83 12.08 13.44
C THR A 21 -3.09 11.72 12.66
N LEU A 22 -3.13 12.03 11.34
CA LEU A 22 -4.23 11.62 10.46
C LEU A 22 -4.26 10.11 10.30
N PHE A 23 -3.11 9.48 10.09
CA PHE A 23 -2.98 8.03 10.02
C PHE A 23 -3.51 7.34 11.30
N LYS A 24 -3.13 7.84 12.47
CA LYS A 24 -3.60 7.30 13.76
C LYS A 24 -5.11 7.47 13.95
N ARG A 25 -5.68 8.59 13.51
CA ARG A 25 -7.14 8.82 13.51
C ARG A 25 -7.87 7.87 12.56
N LEU A 26 -7.33 7.65 11.37
CA LEU A 26 -7.89 6.72 10.40
C LEU A 26 -7.80 5.27 10.91
N MET A 27 -6.70 4.89 11.55
CA MET A 27 -6.56 3.58 12.21
C MET A 27 -7.57 3.35 13.34
N ALA A 28 -8.08 4.42 13.97
CA ALA A 28 -9.14 4.29 14.96
C ALA A 28 -10.46 3.77 14.34
N PHE A 29 -10.72 4.05 13.05
CA PHE A 29 -11.87 3.51 12.33
C PHE A 29 -11.71 2.03 11.93
N VAL A 30 -10.49 1.52 11.89
CA VAL A 30 -10.22 0.08 11.67
C VAL A 30 -10.50 -0.74 12.95
N ARG A 31 -10.53 -0.07 14.11
CA ARG A 31 -10.68 -0.72 15.41
C ARG A 31 -11.89 -1.66 15.54
N PRO A 32 -13.08 -1.37 15.00
CA PRO A 32 -14.21 -2.29 15.00
C PRO A 32 -13.94 -3.58 14.22
N TYR A 33 -13.11 -3.49 13.18
CA TYR A 33 -12.82 -4.57 12.21
C TYR A 33 -11.49 -5.28 12.49
N ARG A 34 -11.02 -5.31 13.74
CA ARG A 34 -9.71 -5.87 14.12
C ARG A 34 -9.50 -7.31 13.63
N LYS A 35 -10.54 -8.13 13.64
CA LYS A 35 -10.44 -9.53 13.19
C LYS A 35 -10.09 -9.60 11.71
N THR A 36 -10.79 -8.85 10.88
CA THR A 36 -10.51 -8.76 9.43
C THR A 36 -9.15 -8.13 9.17
N PHE A 37 -8.76 -7.11 9.93
CA PHE A 37 -7.43 -6.49 9.83
C PHE A 37 -6.31 -7.48 10.11
N ILE A 38 -6.41 -8.26 11.20
CA ILE A 38 -5.44 -9.31 11.54
C ILE A 38 -5.41 -10.38 10.45
N PHE A 39 -6.58 -10.76 9.92
CA PHE A 39 -6.66 -11.72 8.82
C PHE A 39 -5.94 -11.22 7.55
N VAL A 40 -6.16 -9.96 7.16
CA VAL A 40 -5.47 -9.33 6.03
C VAL A 40 -3.96 -9.30 6.26
N LEU A 41 -3.53 -8.98 7.48
CA LEU A 41 -2.11 -8.94 7.83
C LEU A 41 -1.47 -10.35 7.79
N LEU A 42 -2.17 -11.37 8.30
CA LEU A 42 -1.72 -12.78 8.19
C LEU A 42 -1.66 -13.24 6.72
N ALA A 43 -2.68 -12.91 5.92
CA ALA A 43 -2.69 -13.22 4.50
C ALA A 43 -1.51 -12.54 3.77
N ALA A 44 -1.16 -11.29 4.11
CA ALA A 44 -0.01 -10.59 3.56
C ALA A 44 1.32 -11.26 3.93
N ILE A 45 1.46 -11.72 5.17
CA ILE A 45 2.66 -12.44 5.63
C ILE A 45 2.81 -13.77 4.89
N LEU A 46 1.73 -14.56 4.79
CA LEU A 46 1.74 -15.83 4.08
C LEU A 46 2.03 -15.62 2.58
N LEU A 47 1.38 -14.65 1.96
CA LEU A 47 1.63 -14.27 0.57
C LEU A 47 3.10 -13.92 0.34
N SER A 48 3.70 -13.13 1.22
CA SER A 48 5.12 -12.76 1.14
C SER A 48 6.05 -13.97 1.29
N GLY A 49 5.70 -14.92 2.16
CA GLY A 49 6.41 -16.18 2.33
C GLY A 49 6.37 -17.03 1.06
N PHE A 50 5.18 -17.29 0.50
CA PHE A 50 5.03 -18.08 -0.73
C PHE A 50 5.69 -17.41 -1.94
N SER A 51 5.55 -16.09 -2.08
CA SER A 51 6.19 -15.32 -3.16
C SER A 51 7.72 -15.40 -3.12
N THR A 52 8.31 -15.53 -1.94
CA THR A 52 9.77 -15.67 -1.77
C THR A 52 10.24 -17.12 -1.93
N LEU A 53 9.35 -18.09 -1.65
CA LEU A 53 9.65 -19.51 -1.78
C LEU A 53 9.82 -19.93 -3.25
N SER A 54 9.07 -19.34 -4.17
CA SER A 54 9.11 -19.66 -5.60
C SER A 54 10.51 -19.50 -6.24
N PRO A 55 11.22 -18.36 -6.12
CA PRO A 55 12.58 -18.23 -6.64
C PRO A 55 13.59 -19.10 -5.90
N TYR A 56 13.35 -19.42 -4.63
CA TYR A 56 14.21 -20.33 -3.88
C TYR A 56 14.11 -21.78 -4.38
N LEU A 57 12.88 -22.26 -4.63
CA LEU A 57 12.65 -23.58 -5.24
C LEU A 57 13.25 -23.68 -6.65
N LEU A 58 13.12 -22.58 -7.43
CA LEU A 58 13.73 -22.52 -8.76
C LEU A 58 15.26 -22.68 -8.70
N LYS A 59 15.90 -22.03 -7.73
CA LYS A 59 17.34 -22.19 -7.51
C LYS A 59 17.70 -23.65 -7.22
N ILE A 60 17.02 -24.31 -6.29
CA ILE A 60 17.25 -25.73 -5.96
C ILE A 60 17.06 -26.62 -7.20
N THR A 61 16.01 -26.34 -7.99
CA THR A 61 15.73 -27.09 -9.22
C THR A 61 16.90 -27.01 -10.20
N ILE A 62 17.49 -25.84 -10.37
CA ILE A 62 18.61 -25.63 -11.29
C ILE A 62 19.91 -26.26 -10.76
N ASP A 63 20.25 -25.98 -9.50
CA ASP A 63 21.52 -26.35 -8.92
C ASP A 63 21.64 -27.87 -8.69
N ASP A 64 20.58 -28.51 -8.15
CA ASP A 64 20.67 -29.88 -7.68
C ASP A 64 20.12 -30.90 -8.69
N TYR A 65 19.05 -30.57 -9.46
CA TYR A 65 18.36 -31.55 -10.30
C TYR A 65 18.69 -31.41 -11.78
N ILE A 66 18.77 -30.21 -12.33
CA ILE A 66 19.11 -30.04 -13.75
C ILE A 66 20.58 -30.39 -13.96
N THR A 67 21.47 -29.96 -13.06
CA THR A 67 22.90 -30.23 -13.14
C THR A 67 23.23 -31.73 -13.00
N LEU A 68 22.49 -32.46 -12.17
CA LEU A 68 22.66 -33.90 -11.93
C LEU A 68 21.86 -34.80 -12.87
N LYS A 69 20.97 -34.23 -13.73
CA LYS A 69 20.08 -34.95 -14.67
C LYS A 69 19.14 -35.96 -13.98
N ASP A 70 18.70 -35.65 -12.76
CA ASP A 70 17.71 -36.47 -12.04
C ASP A 70 16.28 -36.03 -12.45
N TYR A 71 15.69 -36.78 -13.39
CA TYR A 71 14.36 -36.46 -13.95
C TYR A 71 13.22 -36.75 -12.98
N ASP A 72 13.33 -37.76 -12.12
CA ASP A 72 12.26 -38.12 -11.19
C ASP A 72 12.15 -37.11 -10.06
N GLY A 73 13.27 -36.66 -9.50
CA GLY A 73 13.31 -35.61 -8.52
C GLY A 73 12.83 -34.25 -9.08
N MET A 74 13.14 -33.97 -10.34
CA MET A 74 12.70 -32.75 -11.03
C MET A 74 11.18 -32.67 -11.15
N LEU A 75 10.49 -33.78 -11.45
CA LEU A 75 9.03 -33.83 -11.54
C LEU A 75 8.35 -33.48 -10.20
N VAL A 76 8.90 -34.01 -9.09
CA VAL A 76 8.41 -33.70 -7.75
C VAL A 76 8.57 -32.21 -7.42
N LEU A 77 9.71 -31.61 -7.77
CA LEU A 77 9.96 -30.20 -7.56
C LEU A 77 9.06 -29.30 -8.40
N ILE A 78 8.82 -29.65 -9.66
CA ILE A 78 7.88 -28.94 -10.54
C ILE A 78 6.47 -28.99 -9.94
N ALA A 79 6.03 -30.16 -9.44
CA ALA A 79 4.73 -30.28 -8.78
C ALA A 79 4.65 -29.41 -7.53
N LEU A 80 5.73 -29.37 -6.72
CA LEU A 80 5.82 -28.51 -5.53
C LEU A 80 5.80 -27.02 -5.88
N MET A 81 6.54 -26.62 -6.92
CA MET A 81 6.52 -25.23 -7.41
C MET A 81 5.13 -24.83 -7.90
N THR A 82 4.46 -25.73 -8.65
CA THR A 82 3.08 -25.50 -9.11
C THR A 82 2.12 -25.35 -7.93
N ALA A 83 2.23 -26.21 -6.92
CA ALA A 83 1.42 -26.11 -5.71
C ALA A 83 1.67 -24.78 -4.95
N THR A 84 2.93 -24.36 -4.84
CA THR A 84 3.31 -23.08 -4.22
C THR A 84 2.72 -21.89 -4.98
N LEU A 85 2.77 -21.90 -6.32
CA LEU A 85 2.14 -20.86 -7.15
C LEU A 85 0.63 -20.81 -6.98
N VAL A 86 -0.04 -21.96 -6.93
CA VAL A 86 -1.49 -22.00 -6.70
C VAL A 86 -1.84 -21.42 -5.33
N LEU A 87 -1.09 -21.76 -4.29
CA LEU A 87 -1.27 -21.20 -2.95
C LEU A 87 -1.01 -19.69 -2.94
N GLU A 88 0.04 -19.22 -3.60
CA GLU A 88 0.33 -17.79 -3.74
C GLU A 88 -0.85 -17.04 -4.36
N VAL A 89 -1.42 -17.53 -5.45
CA VAL A 89 -2.58 -16.92 -6.12
C VAL A 89 -3.81 -16.90 -5.20
N ILE A 90 -4.06 -17.99 -4.47
CA ILE A 90 -5.18 -18.05 -3.50
C ILE A 90 -5.00 -17.00 -2.41
N PHE A 91 -3.83 -16.93 -1.78
CA PHE A 91 -3.56 -15.94 -0.73
C PHE A 91 -3.56 -14.51 -1.26
N GLN A 92 -3.08 -14.28 -2.48
CA GLN A 92 -3.15 -12.98 -3.14
C GLN A 92 -4.60 -12.54 -3.36
N PHE A 93 -5.44 -13.44 -3.85
CA PHE A 93 -6.87 -13.16 -4.02
C PHE A 93 -7.54 -12.84 -2.67
N MET A 94 -7.30 -13.66 -1.65
CA MET A 94 -7.84 -13.43 -0.30
C MET A 94 -7.37 -12.09 0.26
N PHE A 95 -6.09 -11.77 0.14
CA PHE A 95 -5.53 -10.50 0.58
C PHE A 95 -6.22 -9.31 -0.10
N ILE A 96 -6.29 -9.31 -1.43
CA ILE A 96 -6.90 -8.22 -2.21
C ILE A 96 -8.38 -8.06 -1.84
N TYR A 97 -9.12 -9.17 -1.77
CA TYR A 97 -10.55 -9.16 -1.47
C TYR A 97 -10.83 -8.57 -0.07
N TYR A 98 -10.19 -9.10 0.96
CA TYR A 98 -10.44 -8.66 2.34
C TYR A 98 -9.84 -7.28 2.63
N ALA A 99 -8.73 -6.89 2.00
CA ALA A 99 -8.18 -5.54 2.12
C ALA A 99 -9.12 -4.50 1.53
N ASN A 100 -9.65 -4.75 0.33
CA ASN A 100 -10.64 -3.88 -0.30
C ASN A 100 -11.95 -3.83 0.50
N TRP A 101 -12.45 -4.98 0.95
CA TRP A 101 -13.66 -5.04 1.79
C TRP A 101 -13.48 -4.20 3.06
N LEU A 102 -12.35 -4.34 3.74
CA LEU A 102 -12.04 -3.59 4.96
C LEU A 102 -11.98 -2.08 4.67
N GLY A 103 -11.33 -1.70 3.57
CA GLY A 103 -11.28 -0.31 3.12
C GLY A 103 -12.68 0.27 2.91
N GLN A 104 -13.54 -0.46 2.20
CA GLN A 104 -14.93 -0.02 1.94
C GLN A 104 -15.76 0.10 3.22
N GLN A 105 -15.59 -0.79 4.20
CA GLN A 105 -16.30 -0.70 5.48
C GLN A 105 -15.89 0.53 6.28
N VAL A 106 -14.59 0.83 6.34
CA VAL A 106 -14.08 2.03 7.00
C VAL A 106 -14.64 3.30 6.36
N ILE A 107 -14.72 3.33 5.03
CA ILE A 107 -15.25 4.45 4.27
C ILE A 107 -16.77 4.58 4.47
N TYR A 108 -17.48 3.48 4.50
CA TYR A 108 -18.91 3.46 4.80
C TYR A 108 -19.21 4.09 6.19
N ASP A 109 -18.46 3.69 7.21
CA ASP A 109 -18.58 4.25 8.55
C ASP A 109 -18.22 5.74 8.60
N LEU A 110 -17.17 6.15 7.88
CA LEU A 110 -16.76 7.54 7.78
C LEU A 110 -17.84 8.39 7.09
N ARG A 111 -18.40 7.89 6.00
CA ARG A 111 -19.48 8.55 5.24
C ARG A 111 -20.72 8.74 6.11
N ASN A 112 -21.14 7.70 6.82
CA ASN A 112 -22.28 7.75 7.71
C ASN A 112 -22.09 8.75 8.85
N LYS A 113 -20.90 8.77 9.48
CA LYS A 113 -20.57 9.75 10.52
C LYS A 113 -20.57 11.18 10.00
N LEU A 114 -19.99 11.40 8.83
CA LEU A 114 -19.97 12.73 8.22
C LEU A 114 -21.38 13.19 7.88
N TYR A 115 -22.19 12.32 7.29
CA TYR A 115 -23.57 12.62 6.95
C TYR A 115 -24.41 12.95 8.19
N ALA A 116 -24.32 12.13 9.23
CA ALA A 116 -25.01 12.37 10.50
C ALA A 116 -24.56 13.71 11.16
N HIS A 117 -23.27 14.02 11.07
CA HIS A 117 -22.74 15.29 11.58
C HIS A 117 -23.28 16.48 10.77
N MET A 118 -23.35 16.37 9.46
CA MET A 118 -23.96 17.40 8.62
C MET A 118 -25.41 17.64 8.98
N LEU A 119 -26.21 16.60 9.17
CA LEU A 119 -27.62 16.73 9.56
C LEU A 119 -27.82 17.44 10.92
N SER A 120 -26.81 17.46 11.76
CA SER A 120 -26.84 18.15 13.06
C SER A 120 -26.56 19.66 12.98
N PHE A 121 -26.21 20.20 11.80
CA PHE A 121 -25.93 21.62 11.65
C PHE A 121 -27.21 22.45 11.69
N LYS A 122 -27.10 23.68 12.21
CA LYS A 122 -28.21 24.64 12.24
C LYS A 122 -28.58 25.09 10.83
N MET A 123 -29.84 25.41 10.61
CA MET A 123 -30.37 25.85 9.30
C MET A 123 -29.59 27.06 8.74
N ALA A 124 -29.19 27.99 9.59
CA ALA A 124 -28.35 29.13 9.20
C ALA A 124 -27.00 28.76 8.52
N TYR A 125 -26.49 27.54 8.77
CA TYR A 125 -25.30 27.04 8.07
C TYR A 125 -25.62 26.70 6.62
N TYR A 126 -26.78 26.11 6.36
CA TYR A 126 -27.25 25.75 5.01
C TYR A 126 -27.61 26.97 4.18
N ASP A 127 -28.21 28.00 4.79
CA ASP A 127 -28.54 29.27 4.12
C ASP A 127 -27.30 30.01 3.60
N ASN A 128 -26.15 29.87 4.31
CA ASN A 128 -24.90 30.50 3.95
C ASN A 128 -23.91 29.57 3.22
N SER A 129 -24.28 28.32 2.96
CA SER A 129 -23.41 27.32 2.34
C SER A 129 -24.00 26.81 1.04
N SER A 130 -23.19 26.79 -0.02
CA SER A 130 -23.59 26.16 -1.29
C SER A 130 -23.81 24.65 -1.08
N VAL A 131 -25.02 24.16 -1.36
CA VAL A 131 -25.38 22.74 -1.27
C VAL A 131 -24.45 21.88 -2.13
N GLY A 132 -24.09 22.35 -3.33
CA GLY A 132 -23.16 21.64 -4.21
C GLY A 132 -21.79 21.40 -3.58
N ARG A 133 -21.25 22.39 -2.83
CA ARG A 133 -19.97 22.24 -2.11
C ARG A 133 -20.05 21.20 -0.99
N LEU A 134 -21.17 21.12 -0.29
CA LEU A 134 -21.39 20.12 0.76
C LEU A 134 -21.48 18.72 0.16
N VAL A 135 -22.23 18.56 -0.94
CA VAL A 135 -22.34 17.29 -1.68
C VAL A 135 -20.97 16.85 -2.19
N THR A 136 -20.19 17.75 -2.80
CA THR A 136 -18.83 17.42 -3.29
C THR A 136 -17.94 16.93 -2.16
N ARG A 137 -18.01 17.50 -0.96
CA ARG A 137 -17.24 17.03 0.20
C ARG A 137 -17.66 15.65 0.68
N VAL A 138 -18.97 15.37 0.73
CA VAL A 138 -19.48 14.07 1.22
C VAL A 138 -19.24 12.95 0.22
N VAL A 139 -19.27 13.26 -1.07
CA VAL A 139 -19.10 12.27 -2.13
C VAL A 139 -17.64 12.25 -2.62
N GLY A 140 -17.17 13.36 -3.18
CA GLY A 140 -15.89 13.42 -3.88
C GLY A 140 -14.68 13.34 -2.96
N ASP A 141 -14.64 14.11 -1.85
CA ASP A 141 -13.50 14.10 -0.94
C ASP A 141 -13.39 12.76 -0.23
N ILE A 142 -14.52 12.14 0.15
CA ILE A 142 -14.52 10.81 0.76
C ILE A 142 -14.10 9.73 -0.24
N GLU A 143 -14.49 9.83 -1.51
CA GLU A 143 -14.06 8.90 -2.56
C GLU A 143 -12.53 8.93 -2.76
N THR A 144 -11.95 10.13 -2.71
CA THR A 144 -10.49 10.30 -2.75
C THR A 144 -9.81 9.63 -1.54
N ILE A 145 -10.36 9.80 -0.34
CA ILE A 145 -9.87 9.12 0.88
C ILE A 145 -10.04 7.60 0.74
N SER A 146 -11.14 7.14 0.14
CA SER A 146 -11.41 5.72 -0.11
C SER A 146 -10.32 5.07 -0.95
N GLY A 147 -9.93 5.70 -2.07
CA GLY A 147 -8.87 5.21 -2.93
C GLY A 147 -7.53 5.05 -2.21
N ILE A 148 -7.17 6.04 -1.39
CA ILE A 148 -5.94 5.99 -0.58
C ILE A 148 -6.02 4.86 0.46
N PHE A 149 -7.18 4.66 1.07
CA PHE A 149 -7.34 3.71 2.18
C PHE A 149 -7.46 2.27 1.71
N SER A 150 -8.31 2.01 0.69
CA SER A 150 -8.59 0.65 0.23
C SER A 150 -7.47 0.06 -0.63
N GLN A 151 -6.83 0.87 -1.46
CA GLN A 151 -5.79 0.40 -2.38
C GLN A 151 -4.37 0.77 -1.93
N GLY A 152 -4.18 1.96 -1.32
CA GLY A 152 -2.84 2.44 -0.99
C GLY A 152 -2.29 1.85 0.30
N LEU A 153 -3.03 1.95 1.40
CA LEU A 153 -2.50 1.65 2.73
C LEU A 153 -2.14 0.18 2.94
N PHE A 154 -3.07 -0.72 2.60
CA PHE A 154 -2.86 -2.17 2.78
C PHE A 154 -1.80 -2.72 1.84
N MET A 155 -1.74 -2.22 0.59
CA MET A 155 -0.66 -2.55 -0.34
C MET A 155 0.70 -2.12 0.18
N ILE A 156 0.84 -0.88 0.65
CA ILE A 156 2.10 -0.39 1.21
C ILE A 156 2.56 -1.26 2.39
N ILE A 157 1.65 -1.63 3.30
CA ILE A 157 1.97 -2.51 4.42
C ILE A 157 2.42 -3.89 3.93
N ALA A 158 1.71 -4.48 2.97
CA ALA A 158 2.07 -5.77 2.39
C ALA A 158 3.42 -5.73 1.67
N ASP A 159 3.68 -4.68 0.89
CA ASP A 159 4.95 -4.49 0.18
C ASP A 159 6.12 -4.31 1.14
N LEU A 160 5.93 -3.55 2.22
CA LEU A 160 6.94 -3.41 3.27
C LEU A 160 7.24 -4.76 3.97
N LEU A 161 6.20 -5.54 4.28
CA LEU A 161 6.35 -6.89 4.84
C LEU A 161 7.09 -7.81 3.86
N LYS A 162 6.68 -7.82 2.59
CA LYS A 162 7.34 -8.59 1.53
C LYS A 162 8.80 -8.19 1.39
N MET A 163 9.09 -6.89 1.35
CA MET A 163 10.46 -6.37 1.26
C MET A 163 11.32 -6.83 2.45
N LEU A 164 10.76 -6.84 3.66
CA LEU A 164 11.45 -7.28 4.86
C LEU A 164 11.74 -8.79 4.83
N ILE A 165 10.77 -9.61 4.41
CA ILE A 165 10.95 -11.07 4.28
C ILE A 165 12.00 -11.40 3.21
N VAL A 166 11.91 -10.77 2.04
CA VAL A 166 12.89 -10.95 0.96
C VAL A 166 14.29 -10.57 1.44
N MET A 167 14.43 -9.49 2.19
CA MET A 167 15.69 -9.01 2.76
C MET A 167 16.33 -10.06 3.69
N ILE A 168 15.50 -10.64 4.58
CA ILE A 168 15.94 -11.71 5.50
C ILE A 168 16.40 -12.95 4.71
N VAL A 169 15.59 -13.40 3.74
CA VAL A 169 15.91 -14.59 2.93
C VAL A 169 17.16 -14.37 2.08
N MET A 170 17.31 -13.22 1.44
CA MET A 170 18.54 -12.90 0.70
C MET A 170 19.79 -12.94 1.59
N TRP A 171 19.67 -12.42 2.81
CA TRP A 171 20.78 -12.44 3.76
C TRP A 171 21.21 -13.87 4.12
N THR A 172 20.27 -14.79 4.30
CA THR A 172 20.56 -16.20 4.62
C THR A 172 21.10 -16.98 3.43
N VAL A 173 20.67 -16.67 2.20
CA VAL A 173 21.13 -17.36 0.98
C VAL A 173 22.51 -16.90 0.54
N SER A 174 22.77 -15.59 0.54
CA SER A 174 24.06 -15.03 0.16
C SER A 174 24.24 -13.61 0.69
N TRP A 175 25.03 -13.47 1.77
CA TRP A 175 25.31 -12.16 2.36
C TRP A 175 26.05 -11.19 1.43
N LYS A 176 26.91 -11.73 0.53
CA LYS A 176 27.65 -10.92 -0.46
C LYS A 176 26.72 -10.26 -1.48
N LEU A 177 25.77 -11.03 -2.03
CA LEU A 177 24.77 -10.49 -2.96
C LEU A 177 23.82 -9.51 -2.27
N SER A 178 23.44 -9.79 -1.02
CA SER A 178 22.61 -8.88 -0.23
C SER A 178 23.26 -7.51 -0.05
N LEU A 179 24.56 -7.48 0.20
CA LEU A 179 25.32 -6.25 0.39
C LEU A 179 25.34 -5.40 -0.90
N ILE A 180 25.49 -6.03 -2.06
CA ILE A 180 25.42 -5.35 -3.36
C ILE A 180 24.03 -4.71 -3.57
N VAL A 181 22.96 -5.47 -3.29
CA VAL A 181 21.59 -4.97 -3.43
C VAL A 181 21.33 -3.82 -2.46
N PHE A 182 21.80 -3.91 -1.22
CA PHE A 182 21.66 -2.81 -0.24
C PHE A 182 22.43 -1.56 -0.66
N CYS A 183 23.59 -1.71 -1.31
CA CYS A 183 24.31 -0.56 -1.87
C CYS A 183 23.55 0.09 -3.04
N LEU A 184 22.78 -0.69 -3.78
CA LEU A 184 21.99 -0.20 -4.91
C LEU A 184 20.69 0.50 -4.48
N LEU A 185 20.11 0.15 -3.33
CA LEU A 185 18.89 0.75 -2.78
C LEU A 185 18.97 2.28 -2.61
N PRO A 186 20.00 2.85 -1.96
CA PRO A 186 20.09 4.31 -1.83
C PRO A 186 20.25 5.02 -3.18
N LEU A 187 20.91 4.39 -4.15
CA LEU A 187 21.04 4.93 -5.50
C LEU A 187 19.67 5.04 -6.19
N VAL A 188 18.86 3.97 -6.11
CA VAL A 188 17.49 3.95 -6.67
C VAL A 188 16.61 4.99 -5.97
N LEU A 189 16.69 5.10 -4.63
CA LEU A 189 15.93 6.10 -3.87
C LEU A 189 16.32 7.53 -4.26
N PHE A 190 17.60 7.79 -4.48
CA PHE A 190 18.07 9.10 -4.94
C PHE A 190 17.56 9.42 -6.34
N ALA A 191 17.69 8.48 -7.29
CA ALA A 191 17.19 8.63 -8.65
C ALA A 191 15.67 8.88 -8.66
N THR A 192 14.91 8.10 -7.89
CA THR A 192 13.45 8.25 -7.77
C THR A 192 13.05 9.62 -7.21
N ARG A 193 13.74 10.09 -6.16
CA ARG A 193 13.49 11.43 -5.61
C ARG A 193 13.77 12.55 -6.59
N LYS A 194 14.87 12.43 -7.35
CA LYS A 194 15.23 13.40 -8.40
C LYS A 194 14.17 13.42 -9.50
N PHE A 195 13.73 12.24 -9.94
CA PHE A 195 12.68 12.10 -10.95
C PHE A 195 11.33 12.67 -10.47
N GLN A 196 10.90 12.34 -9.24
CA GLN A 196 9.67 12.88 -8.65
C GLN A 196 9.69 14.42 -8.56
N LYS A 197 10.85 15.01 -8.19
CA LYS A 197 10.99 16.46 -8.12
C LYS A 197 10.89 17.10 -9.51
N ALA A 198 11.52 16.51 -10.54
CA ALA A 198 11.45 16.98 -11.91
C ALA A 198 10.03 16.87 -12.47
N MET A 199 9.35 15.75 -12.21
CA MET A 199 7.98 15.53 -12.66
C MET A 199 7.01 16.51 -11.99
N LYS A 200 7.17 16.78 -10.69
CA LYS A 200 6.37 17.77 -9.98
C LYS A 200 6.54 19.18 -10.56
N SER A 201 7.77 19.60 -10.86
CA SER A 201 8.02 20.92 -11.49
C SER A 201 7.37 21.03 -12.87
N ALA A 202 7.43 19.96 -13.68
CA ALA A 202 6.78 19.94 -14.99
C ALA A 202 5.25 19.99 -14.89
N PHE A 203 4.65 19.28 -13.94
CA PHE A 203 3.19 19.37 -13.69
C PHE A 203 2.75 20.74 -13.17
N ASP A 204 3.56 21.39 -12.32
CA ASP A 204 3.26 22.72 -11.82
C ASP A 204 3.35 23.76 -12.97
N GLU A 205 4.23 23.57 -13.95
CA GLU A 205 4.37 24.44 -15.14
C GLU A 205 3.20 24.30 -16.12
N VAL A 206 2.68 23.08 -16.31
CA VAL A 206 1.50 22.84 -17.18
C VAL A 206 0.19 23.35 -16.57
N ARG A 207 0.16 23.49 -15.23
CA ARG A 207 -1.05 23.92 -14.50
C ARG A 207 -1.17 25.45 -14.35
N THR A 208 -0.14 26.21 -14.67
CA THR A 208 -0.16 27.68 -14.70
C THR A 208 -0.57 28.17 -16.06
#